data_ce4b1dc05a08951170bf777370bc2e44
#
_entry.id   ce4b1dc05a08951170bf777370bc2e44
#
_cell.length_a   1.000
_cell.length_b   1.000
_cell.length_c   1.000
_cell.angle_alpha   90.00
_cell.angle_beta   90.00
_cell.angle_gamma   90.00
#
_symmetry.space_group_name_H-M   'P 1'
#
loop_
_entity.id
_entity.type
_entity.pdbx_description
1 polymer ?
#
loop_
_entity_poly.entity_id
_entity_poly.type
_entity_poly.pdbx_seq_one_letter_code
_entity_poly.pdbx_strand_id
1 'polypeptide(L)'
;MSEVNVINIKNPFVDQKPGTSGLRKSTLRFQEEHYLEIFIEAIFKSINNLRGSTLVVGGDGRYGNIEAIKKIIQICVAHKVGKVIIPKNGLLSTPATSHLIRKEGAIGGIILSASHNPGGIEGDFGVKLNTANGGPAAESITNQIFQCSQSLKSYKIRNVNIPDLDKLGIYSFGETSIEIIDGLKDYSDLMENIFDLDQISDFLKKDFSLIFDAMNAVTGPYAKNIFVEKMGLVDDCVMNGIPLEDFGGLHPDPNLTYASKLADLLLVKKAYSFGAACDGDGDRNMILGQGCFVNPSDSLAVITANTNCVPGYK
;
A
#
# COMPACT_ATOMS: atom_id res chain seq x y z
N MET A 1 23.81 -11.78 19.61
CA MET A 1 22.44 -11.61 19.08
C MET A 1 21.46 -11.80 20.23
N SER A 2 20.46 -10.92 20.39
CA SER A 2 19.44 -11.07 21.46
C SER A 2 18.65 -12.39 21.27
N GLU A 3 18.16 -12.95 22.37
CA GLU A 3 17.31 -14.14 22.33
C GLU A 3 15.91 -13.81 21.79
N VAL A 4 15.20 -14.84 21.33
CA VAL A 4 13.77 -14.72 20.98
C VAL A 4 12.96 -14.67 22.27
N ASN A 5 12.19 -13.61 22.44
CA ASN A 5 11.29 -13.45 23.57
C ASN A 5 9.89 -13.97 23.19
N VAL A 6 9.27 -14.68 24.12
CA VAL A 6 7.84 -15.03 24.06
C VAL A 6 7.12 -14.10 25.03
N ILE A 7 6.32 -13.20 24.47
CA ILE A 7 5.54 -12.23 25.26
C ILE A 7 4.14 -12.81 25.49
N ASN A 8 3.78 -12.99 26.77
CA ASN A 8 2.46 -13.47 27.15
C ASN A 8 1.49 -12.28 27.33
N ILE A 9 0.26 -12.45 26.86
CA ILE A 9 -0.83 -11.48 27.08
C ILE A 9 -1.84 -12.05 28.08
N LYS A 10 -2.45 -11.17 28.87
CA LYS A 10 -3.44 -11.58 29.89
C LYS A 10 -4.76 -12.00 29.26
N ASN A 11 -5.23 -11.20 28.30
CA ASN A 11 -6.53 -11.40 27.65
C ASN A 11 -6.36 -11.38 26.13
N PRO A 12 -6.91 -12.35 25.39
CA PRO A 12 -6.97 -12.29 23.94
C PRO A 12 -7.81 -11.10 23.44
N PHE A 13 -7.48 -10.59 22.26
CA PHE A 13 -8.29 -9.59 21.59
C PHE A 13 -9.44 -10.24 20.83
N VAL A 14 -10.67 -9.81 21.09
CA VAL A 14 -11.90 -10.42 20.51
C VAL A 14 -12.43 -9.65 19.29
N ASP A 15 -11.86 -8.48 19.00
CA ASP A 15 -12.34 -7.55 17.98
C ASP A 15 -11.48 -7.50 16.71
N GLN A 16 -10.48 -8.39 16.58
CA GLN A 16 -9.55 -8.45 15.44
C GLN A 16 -10.15 -9.19 14.23
N LYS A 17 -11.43 -8.97 13.94
CA LYS A 17 -12.09 -9.57 12.77
C LYS A 17 -11.79 -8.74 11.51
N PRO A 18 -11.03 -9.30 10.54
CA PRO A 18 -10.82 -8.62 9.27
C PRO A 18 -12.12 -8.52 8.46
N GLY A 19 -12.26 -7.44 7.70
CA GLY A 19 -13.19 -7.36 6.60
C GLY A 19 -12.57 -7.90 5.31
N THR A 20 -13.24 -7.67 4.17
CA THR A 20 -12.75 -8.07 2.82
C THR A 20 -11.41 -7.41 2.46
N SER A 21 -11.10 -6.26 3.05
CA SER A 21 -9.87 -5.49 2.80
C SER A 21 -9.01 -5.38 4.06
N GLY A 22 -8.90 -6.44 4.85
CA GLY A 22 -8.07 -6.51 6.04
C GLY A 22 -8.74 -6.04 7.32
N LEU A 23 -7.96 -6.00 8.40
CA LEU A 23 -8.39 -5.47 9.70
C LEU A 23 -8.24 -3.95 9.69
N ARG A 24 -9.32 -3.22 10.00
CA ARG A 24 -9.31 -1.77 10.16
C ARG A 24 -9.91 -1.39 11.51
N LYS A 25 -9.22 -0.55 12.25
CA LYS A 25 -9.63 0.01 13.55
C LYS A 25 -9.04 1.41 13.70
N SER A 26 -9.48 2.15 14.72
CA SER A 26 -8.84 3.42 15.05
C SER A 26 -7.34 3.26 15.27
N THR A 27 -6.57 4.28 14.91
CA THR A 27 -5.12 4.32 15.15
C THR A 27 -4.79 4.07 16.61
N LEU A 28 -5.55 4.68 17.53
CA LEU A 28 -5.39 4.46 18.97
C LEU A 28 -5.57 2.99 19.38
N ARG A 29 -6.50 2.26 18.74
CA ARG A 29 -6.68 0.83 19.00
C ARG A 29 -5.45 0.01 18.61
N PHE A 30 -4.86 0.32 17.46
CA PHE A 30 -3.62 -0.34 17.01
C PHE A 30 -2.40 0.03 17.86
N GLN A 31 -2.42 1.15 18.57
CA GLN A 31 -1.38 1.56 19.49
C GLN A 31 -1.48 0.90 20.87
N GLU A 32 -2.60 0.26 21.18
CA GLU A 32 -2.70 -0.51 22.42
C GLU A 32 -1.62 -1.61 22.47
N GLU A 33 -1.09 -1.80 23.65
CA GLU A 33 -0.02 -2.77 23.89
C GLU A 33 -0.42 -4.17 23.39
N HIS A 34 0.41 -4.78 22.56
CA HIS A 34 0.25 -6.12 21.99
C HIS A 34 -0.81 -6.26 20.91
N TYR A 35 -1.62 -5.22 20.57
CA TYR A 35 -2.73 -5.37 19.64
C TYR A 35 -2.26 -5.73 18.23
N LEU A 36 -1.31 -4.97 17.69
CA LEU A 36 -0.71 -5.24 16.38
C LEU A 36 0.04 -6.57 16.38
N GLU A 37 0.85 -6.80 17.39
CA GLU A 37 1.73 -7.96 17.48
C GLU A 37 0.95 -9.28 17.50
N ILE A 38 -0.16 -9.33 18.20
CA ILE A 38 -1.05 -10.50 18.22
C ILE A 38 -1.68 -10.73 16.85
N PHE A 39 -2.09 -9.68 16.16
CA PHE A 39 -2.67 -9.83 14.81
C PHE A 39 -1.63 -10.34 13.81
N ILE A 40 -0.40 -9.83 13.85
CA ILE A 40 0.71 -10.31 13.02
C ILE A 40 1.06 -11.77 13.35
N GLU A 41 1.10 -12.14 14.63
CA GLU A 41 1.31 -13.54 15.04
C GLU A 41 0.20 -14.46 14.50
N ALA A 42 -1.05 -14.00 14.52
CA ALA A 42 -2.17 -14.74 13.95
C ALA A 42 -2.05 -14.93 12.43
N ILE A 43 -1.62 -13.89 11.71
CA ILE A 43 -1.30 -13.99 10.28
C ILE A 43 -0.20 -15.04 10.06
N PHE A 44 0.89 -14.98 10.80
CA PHE A 44 2.04 -15.89 10.65
C PHE A 44 1.68 -17.33 10.94
N LYS A 45 0.81 -17.57 11.91
CA LYS A 45 0.30 -18.93 12.20
C LYS A 45 -0.67 -19.47 11.15
N SER A 46 -1.27 -18.56 10.36
CA SER A 46 -2.18 -18.93 9.28
C SER A 46 -1.48 -19.11 7.93
N ILE A 47 -0.19 -18.77 7.84
CA ILE A 47 0.64 -18.97 6.65
C ILE A 47 1.47 -20.24 6.82
N ASN A 48 1.34 -21.18 5.86
CA ASN A 48 2.20 -22.36 5.81
C ASN A 48 3.61 -21.99 5.31
N ASN A 49 4.64 -22.68 5.82
CA ASN A 49 6.04 -22.53 5.35
C ASN A 49 6.62 -21.10 5.47
N LEU A 50 6.22 -20.35 6.48
CA LEU A 50 6.71 -18.99 6.72
C LEU A 50 8.23 -18.95 6.95
N ARG A 51 8.80 -19.90 7.68
CA ARG A 51 10.25 -19.96 7.96
C ARG A 51 11.04 -20.10 6.66
N GLY A 52 12.04 -19.26 6.46
CA GLY A 52 12.89 -19.27 5.28
C GLY A 52 12.25 -18.66 4.02
N SER A 53 10.97 -18.25 4.09
CA SER A 53 10.25 -17.64 2.96
C SER A 53 10.61 -16.17 2.75
N THR A 54 10.14 -15.62 1.62
CA THR A 54 10.18 -14.17 1.34
C THR A 54 8.83 -13.54 1.68
N LEU A 55 8.83 -12.39 2.34
CA LEU A 55 7.65 -11.60 2.69
C LEU A 55 7.84 -10.14 2.25
N VAL A 56 6.81 -9.52 1.68
CA VAL A 56 6.79 -8.08 1.38
C VAL A 56 6.06 -7.33 2.50
N VAL A 57 6.60 -6.20 2.96
CA VAL A 57 5.97 -5.37 4.00
C VAL A 57 6.08 -3.90 3.63
N GLY A 58 4.94 -3.21 3.59
CA GLY A 58 4.88 -1.77 3.33
C GLY A 58 3.49 -1.23 3.60
N GLY A 59 3.27 0.05 3.30
CA GLY A 59 1.97 0.66 3.50
C GLY A 59 1.83 2.05 2.88
N ASP A 60 0.73 2.70 3.15
CA ASP A 60 0.35 3.97 2.53
C ASP A 60 0.96 5.22 3.21
N GLY A 61 1.77 5.02 4.25
CA GLY A 61 2.48 6.11 4.94
C GLY A 61 1.65 6.82 6.02
N ARG A 62 0.45 6.36 6.32
CA ARG A 62 -0.37 6.92 7.41
C ARG A 62 0.32 6.84 8.77
N TYR A 63 -0.16 7.63 9.72
CA TYR A 63 0.38 7.67 11.08
C TYR A 63 0.50 6.27 11.69
N GLY A 64 1.66 5.97 12.25
CA GLY A 64 1.98 4.67 12.84
C GLY A 64 2.57 3.64 11.86
N ASN A 65 2.65 3.93 10.55
CA ASN A 65 3.18 3.00 9.54
C ASN A 65 4.61 2.54 9.85
N ILE A 66 5.51 3.47 10.13
CA ILE A 66 6.92 3.18 10.42
C ILE A 66 7.06 2.35 11.70
N GLU A 67 6.34 2.69 12.76
CA GLU A 67 6.40 1.96 14.03
C GLU A 67 5.84 0.54 13.89
N ALA A 68 4.79 0.36 13.10
CA ALA A 68 4.25 -0.96 12.78
C ALA A 68 5.27 -1.81 12.00
N ILE A 69 5.94 -1.23 10.99
CA ILE A 69 7.00 -1.94 10.23
C ILE A 69 8.12 -2.38 11.16
N LYS A 70 8.58 -1.54 12.07
CA LYS A 70 9.63 -1.90 13.05
C LYS A 70 9.23 -3.11 13.89
N LYS A 71 8.00 -3.14 14.39
CA LYS A 71 7.47 -4.29 15.15
C LYS A 71 7.38 -5.55 14.27
N ILE A 72 6.90 -5.42 13.03
CA ILE A 72 6.81 -6.54 12.09
C ILE A 72 8.20 -7.12 11.78
N ILE A 73 9.23 -6.29 11.57
CA ILE A 73 10.62 -6.74 11.40
C ILE A 73 11.06 -7.61 12.60
N GLN A 74 10.83 -7.15 13.82
CA GLN A 74 11.22 -7.87 15.03
C GLN A 74 10.50 -9.23 15.15
N ILE A 75 9.22 -9.29 14.74
CA ILE A 75 8.44 -10.54 14.71
C ILE A 75 8.94 -11.45 13.59
N CYS A 76 9.22 -10.92 12.39
CA CYS A 76 9.79 -11.69 11.27
C CYS A 76 11.12 -12.35 11.66
N VAL A 77 11.99 -11.61 12.33
CA VAL A 77 13.29 -12.15 12.82
C VAL A 77 13.07 -13.25 13.86
N ALA A 78 12.08 -13.10 14.75
CA ALA A 78 11.74 -14.13 15.74
C ALA A 78 11.21 -15.42 15.10
N HIS A 79 10.47 -15.29 14.00
CA HIS A 79 9.91 -16.41 13.22
C HIS A 79 10.85 -16.96 12.14
N LYS A 80 12.05 -16.37 11.98
CA LYS A 80 13.05 -16.79 11.00
C LYS A 80 12.51 -16.74 9.55
N VAL A 81 11.76 -15.69 9.24
CA VAL A 81 11.42 -15.35 7.84
C VAL A 81 12.74 -15.16 7.08
N GLY A 82 12.90 -15.80 5.93
CA GLY A 82 14.19 -15.79 5.22
C GLY A 82 14.57 -14.40 4.68
N LYS A 83 13.63 -13.76 3.98
CA LYS A 83 13.82 -12.41 3.42
C LYS A 83 12.56 -11.56 3.68
N VAL A 84 12.75 -10.35 4.17
CA VAL A 84 11.67 -9.35 4.27
C VAL A 84 12.04 -8.17 3.38
N ILE A 85 11.22 -7.90 2.38
CA ILE A 85 11.39 -6.80 1.44
C ILE A 85 10.55 -5.61 1.92
N ILE A 86 11.20 -4.49 2.12
CA ILE A 86 10.58 -3.25 2.61
C ILE A 86 11.00 -2.12 1.66
N PRO A 87 10.07 -1.39 1.05
CA PRO A 87 10.44 -0.23 0.26
C PRO A 87 10.92 0.91 1.15
N LYS A 88 11.72 1.79 0.55
CA LYS A 88 12.24 3.01 1.19
C LYS A 88 11.14 3.74 1.94
N ASN A 89 11.40 4.09 3.20
CA ASN A 89 10.44 4.71 4.13
C ASN A 89 9.15 3.90 4.36
N GLY A 90 9.15 2.61 4.00
CA GLY A 90 7.97 1.77 4.13
C GLY A 90 6.79 2.14 3.23
N LEU A 91 7.00 3.03 2.24
CA LEU A 91 5.96 3.52 1.35
C LEU A 91 5.74 2.57 0.19
N LEU A 92 4.58 1.93 0.15
CA LEU A 92 4.22 0.99 -0.90
C LEU A 92 2.71 0.98 -1.13
N SER A 93 2.30 1.25 -2.37
CA SER A 93 0.89 1.13 -2.76
C SER A 93 0.44 -0.34 -2.81
N THR A 94 -0.85 -0.57 -2.67
CA THR A 94 -1.41 -1.94 -2.77
C THR A 94 -1.10 -2.59 -4.13
N PRO A 95 -1.23 -1.92 -5.31
CA PRO A 95 -0.83 -2.50 -6.59
C PRO A 95 0.67 -2.82 -6.69
N ALA A 96 1.54 -1.94 -6.17
CA ALA A 96 2.97 -2.19 -6.17
C ALA A 96 3.35 -3.37 -5.25
N THR A 97 2.66 -3.52 -4.11
CA THR A 97 2.81 -4.71 -3.25
C THR A 97 2.45 -5.98 -3.99
N SER A 98 1.31 -5.99 -4.70
CA SER A 98 0.89 -7.12 -5.51
C SER A 98 1.91 -7.50 -6.59
N HIS A 99 2.51 -6.50 -7.23
CA HIS A 99 3.60 -6.70 -8.19
C HIS A 99 4.83 -7.32 -7.55
N LEU A 100 5.33 -6.75 -6.45
CA LEU A 100 6.51 -7.25 -5.76
C LEU A 100 6.35 -8.67 -5.24
N ILE A 101 5.17 -9.04 -4.71
CA ILE A 101 4.89 -10.40 -4.26
C ILE A 101 5.12 -11.39 -5.42
N ARG A 102 4.58 -11.11 -6.60
CA ARG A 102 4.74 -11.97 -7.78
C ARG A 102 6.16 -11.96 -8.33
N LYS A 103 6.76 -10.78 -8.43
CA LYS A 103 8.12 -10.60 -8.95
C LYS A 103 9.16 -11.36 -8.13
N GLU A 104 9.05 -11.29 -6.80
CA GLU A 104 10.00 -11.87 -5.86
C GLU A 104 9.66 -13.31 -5.45
N GLY A 105 8.58 -13.88 -5.97
CA GLY A 105 8.08 -15.19 -5.53
C GLY A 105 7.80 -15.24 -4.03
N ALA A 106 7.35 -14.12 -3.46
CA ALA A 106 7.08 -14.02 -2.03
C ALA A 106 5.86 -14.86 -1.63
N ILE A 107 5.88 -15.40 -0.41
CA ILE A 107 4.75 -16.17 0.14
C ILE A 107 3.50 -15.30 0.36
N GLY A 108 3.69 -13.99 0.42
CA GLY A 108 2.65 -12.99 0.56
C GLY A 108 3.21 -11.63 0.93
N GLY A 109 2.31 -10.70 1.24
CA GLY A 109 2.69 -9.36 1.70
C GLY A 109 1.74 -8.80 2.74
N ILE A 110 2.28 -8.04 3.67
CA ILE A 110 1.54 -7.29 4.69
C ILE A 110 1.49 -5.83 4.23
N ILE A 111 0.27 -5.30 4.06
CA ILE A 111 0.02 -3.93 3.65
C ILE A 111 -0.59 -3.16 4.82
N LEU A 112 0.10 -2.13 5.26
CA LEU A 112 -0.33 -1.26 6.35
C LEU A 112 -1.15 -0.11 5.77
N SER A 113 -2.46 -0.29 5.75
CA SER A 113 -3.40 0.69 5.20
C SER A 113 -4.83 0.44 5.69
N ALA A 114 -5.57 1.50 5.93
CA ALA A 114 -7.03 1.48 6.05
C ALA A 114 -7.69 2.07 4.79
N SER A 115 -6.98 2.08 3.63
CA SER A 115 -7.47 2.55 2.33
C SER A 115 -7.94 4.02 2.41
N HIS A 116 -9.19 4.30 2.04
CA HIS A 116 -9.79 5.63 2.00
C HIS A 116 -10.17 6.23 3.36
N ASN A 117 -10.02 5.48 4.47
CA ASN A 117 -10.32 6.02 5.79
C ASN A 117 -9.30 7.10 6.19
N PRO A 118 -9.72 8.13 6.97
CA PRO A 118 -8.83 9.19 7.41
C PRO A 118 -7.58 8.66 8.10
N GLY A 119 -6.47 9.35 7.92
CA GLY A 119 -5.20 9.10 8.61
C GLY A 119 -5.05 9.91 9.90
N GLY A 120 -3.83 9.88 10.46
CA GLY A 120 -3.52 10.59 11.69
C GLY A 120 -3.82 9.81 12.96
N ILE A 121 -3.51 10.41 14.11
CA ILE A 121 -3.66 9.77 15.41
C ILE A 121 -5.13 9.47 15.77
N GLU A 122 -6.04 10.35 15.35
CA GLU A 122 -7.49 10.19 15.58
C GLU A 122 -8.19 9.46 14.42
N GLY A 123 -7.46 9.12 13.37
CA GLY A 123 -7.96 8.39 12.22
C GLY A 123 -7.90 6.88 12.42
N ASP A 124 -7.88 6.17 11.29
CA ASP A 124 -7.86 4.72 11.25
C ASP A 124 -6.51 4.18 10.80
N PHE A 125 -6.20 2.99 11.28
CA PHE A 125 -5.09 2.16 10.86
C PHE A 125 -5.61 0.80 10.37
N GLY A 126 -4.84 0.14 9.52
CA GLY A 126 -5.25 -1.16 9.00
C GLY A 126 -4.09 -2.06 8.63
N VAL A 127 -4.37 -3.36 8.60
CA VAL A 127 -3.45 -4.41 8.18
C VAL A 127 -4.16 -5.34 7.22
N LYS A 128 -3.67 -5.40 5.98
CA LYS A 128 -4.14 -6.30 4.92
C LYS A 128 -3.10 -7.41 4.70
N LEU A 129 -3.55 -8.61 4.35
CA LEU A 129 -2.70 -9.69 3.86
C LEU A 129 -3.02 -9.96 2.40
N ASN A 130 -2.00 -9.84 1.53
CA ASN A 130 -2.06 -10.37 0.18
C ASN A 130 -1.28 -11.69 0.12
N THR A 131 -1.80 -12.66 -0.60
CA THR A 131 -1.23 -14.01 -0.74
C THR A 131 -0.22 -14.09 -1.89
N ALA A 132 0.39 -15.25 -2.11
CA ALA A 132 1.47 -15.46 -3.09
C ALA A 132 1.10 -15.09 -4.54
N ASN A 133 -0.18 -15.09 -4.90
CA ASN A 133 -0.64 -14.61 -6.21
C ASN A 133 -0.68 -13.07 -6.33
N GLY A 134 -0.37 -12.34 -5.25
CA GLY A 134 -0.43 -10.89 -5.17
C GLY A 134 -1.83 -10.33 -4.85
N GLY A 135 -2.87 -11.16 -4.85
CA GLY A 135 -4.23 -10.75 -4.51
C GLY A 135 -4.53 -10.80 -3.01
N PRO A 136 -5.62 -10.17 -2.55
CA PRO A 136 -6.02 -10.18 -1.15
C PRO A 136 -6.32 -11.60 -0.67
N ALA A 137 -6.10 -11.85 0.61
CA ALA A 137 -6.39 -13.13 1.24
C ALA A 137 -7.89 -13.44 1.13
N ALA A 138 -8.21 -14.68 0.73
CA ALA A 138 -9.59 -15.15 0.65
C ALA A 138 -10.26 -15.16 2.05
N GLU A 139 -11.59 -15.11 2.08
CA GLU A 139 -12.36 -15.06 3.33
C GLU A 139 -12.06 -16.25 4.25
N SER A 140 -11.79 -17.42 3.71
CA SER A 140 -11.38 -18.60 4.48
C SER A 140 -10.10 -18.35 5.27
N ILE A 141 -9.11 -17.64 4.68
CA ILE A 141 -7.84 -17.30 5.33
C ILE A 141 -8.07 -16.21 6.38
N THR A 142 -8.84 -15.16 6.06
CA THR A 142 -9.11 -14.08 7.02
C THR A 142 -9.93 -14.57 8.22
N ASN A 143 -10.85 -15.50 8.03
CA ASN A 143 -11.57 -16.17 9.11
C ASN A 143 -10.63 -17.03 9.98
N GLN A 144 -9.69 -17.74 9.38
CA GLN A 144 -8.67 -18.50 10.11
C GLN A 144 -7.79 -17.59 10.95
N ILE A 145 -7.34 -16.44 10.39
CA ILE A 145 -6.56 -15.42 11.13
C ILE A 145 -7.38 -14.91 12.33
N PHE A 146 -8.65 -14.61 12.14
CA PHE A 146 -9.51 -14.15 13.23
C PHE A 146 -9.67 -15.19 14.34
N GLN A 147 -10.00 -16.44 13.99
CA GLN A 147 -10.10 -17.52 14.96
C GLN A 147 -8.78 -17.72 15.73
N CYS A 148 -7.65 -17.65 15.02
CA CYS A 148 -6.34 -17.73 15.62
C CYS A 148 -6.12 -16.58 16.61
N SER A 149 -6.39 -15.32 16.22
CA SER A 149 -6.17 -14.15 17.08
C SER A 149 -6.95 -14.22 18.40
N GLN A 150 -8.19 -14.75 18.36
CA GLN A 150 -9.02 -14.91 19.55
C GLN A 150 -8.49 -15.92 20.56
N SER A 151 -7.67 -16.86 20.13
CA SER A 151 -7.12 -17.93 20.98
C SER A 151 -5.67 -17.68 21.42
N LEU A 152 -4.98 -16.74 20.77
CA LEU A 152 -3.59 -16.44 21.07
C LEU A 152 -3.43 -15.81 22.46
N LYS A 153 -2.48 -16.34 23.21
CA LYS A 153 -2.08 -15.84 24.55
C LYS A 153 -0.64 -15.33 24.56
N SER A 154 0.06 -15.41 23.45
CA SER A 154 1.44 -14.95 23.33
C SER A 154 1.83 -14.75 21.86
N TYR A 155 2.89 -13.96 21.67
CA TYR A 155 3.54 -13.81 20.37
C TYR A 155 5.06 -13.87 20.56
N LYS A 156 5.79 -14.11 19.46
CA LYS A 156 7.25 -14.14 19.46
C LYS A 156 7.80 -12.83 18.90
N ILE A 157 8.79 -12.28 19.57
CA ILE A 157 9.49 -11.07 19.12
C ILE A 157 10.99 -11.19 19.42
N ARG A 158 11.82 -10.61 18.58
CA ARG A 158 13.26 -10.52 18.81
C ARG A 158 13.70 -9.08 18.73
N ASN A 159 14.24 -8.56 19.81
CA ASN A 159 14.77 -7.21 19.80
C ASN A 159 16.03 -7.16 18.92
N VAL A 160 15.97 -6.39 17.85
CA VAL A 160 17.06 -6.16 16.90
C VAL A 160 17.20 -4.67 16.64
N ASN A 161 18.42 -4.26 16.28
CA ASN A 161 18.64 -2.87 15.84
C ASN A 161 18.04 -2.71 14.43
N ILE A 162 16.91 -2.01 14.34
CA ILE A 162 16.18 -1.80 13.09
C ILE A 162 17.03 -0.94 12.14
N PRO A 163 17.22 -1.34 10.87
CA PRO A 163 17.91 -0.52 9.89
C PRO A 163 17.17 0.79 9.62
N ASP A 164 17.92 1.78 9.18
CA ASP A 164 17.35 3.03 8.68
C ASP A 164 16.56 2.76 7.40
N LEU A 165 15.24 2.89 7.47
CA LEU A 165 14.34 2.57 6.35
C LEU A 165 14.47 3.55 5.17
N ASP A 166 15.20 4.65 5.32
CA ASP A 166 15.53 5.59 4.23
C ASP A 166 16.75 5.15 3.41
N LYS A 167 17.51 4.15 3.87
CA LYS A 167 18.74 3.68 3.23
C LYS A 167 18.56 2.33 2.55
N LEU A 168 18.72 2.32 1.22
CA LEU A 168 18.73 1.09 0.44
C LEU A 168 19.84 0.14 0.92
N GLY A 169 19.56 -1.14 0.97
CA GLY A 169 20.56 -2.14 1.34
C GLY A 169 19.96 -3.41 1.93
N ILE A 170 20.86 -4.37 2.21
CA ILE A 170 20.52 -5.66 2.82
C ILE A 170 21.13 -5.74 4.20
N TYR A 171 20.30 -6.02 5.19
CA TYR A 171 20.67 -6.11 6.60
C TYR A 171 20.34 -7.50 7.16
N SER A 172 21.34 -8.18 7.73
CA SER A 172 21.22 -9.56 8.17
C SER A 172 21.01 -9.71 9.67
N PHE A 173 20.03 -10.53 10.06
CA PHE A 173 19.67 -10.82 11.45
C PHE A 173 19.55 -12.33 11.68
N GLY A 174 20.68 -13.04 11.62
CA GLY A 174 20.73 -14.50 11.71
C GLY A 174 20.19 -15.18 10.44
N GLU A 175 19.08 -15.90 10.54
CA GLU A 175 18.45 -16.56 9.40
C GLU A 175 17.55 -15.61 8.58
N THR A 176 17.36 -14.36 9.01
CA THR A 176 16.50 -13.36 8.35
C THR A 176 17.33 -12.24 7.73
N SER A 177 17.04 -11.88 6.50
CA SER A 177 17.54 -10.65 5.85
C SER A 177 16.41 -9.65 5.67
N ILE A 178 16.71 -8.38 5.94
CA ILE A 178 15.82 -7.25 5.64
C ILE A 178 16.41 -6.51 4.44
N GLU A 179 15.67 -6.44 3.36
CA GLU A 179 16.09 -5.75 2.14
C GLU A 179 15.28 -4.48 1.96
N ILE A 180 15.95 -3.33 2.04
CA ILE A 180 15.34 -2.02 1.77
C ILE A 180 15.54 -1.70 0.28
N ILE A 181 14.44 -1.56 -0.46
CA ILE A 181 14.44 -1.40 -1.92
C ILE A 181 13.85 -0.05 -2.36
N ASP A 182 14.09 0.31 -3.61
CA ASP A 182 13.36 1.38 -4.31
C ASP A 182 12.06 0.80 -4.92
N GLY A 183 10.98 0.87 -4.14
CA GLY A 183 9.68 0.37 -4.58
C GLY A 183 9.02 1.17 -5.70
N LEU A 184 9.43 2.43 -5.90
CA LEU A 184 8.91 3.27 -6.99
C LEU A 184 9.45 2.79 -8.34
N LYS A 185 10.76 2.53 -8.41
CA LYS A 185 11.40 2.09 -9.64
C LYS A 185 10.79 0.80 -10.17
N ASP A 186 10.59 -0.20 -9.32
CA ASP A 186 10.04 -1.49 -9.71
C ASP A 186 8.63 -1.38 -10.31
N TYR A 187 7.78 -0.54 -9.71
CA TYR A 187 6.43 -0.32 -10.23
C TYR A 187 6.42 0.51 -11.51
N SER A 188 7.29 1.50 -11.61
CA SER A 188 7.42 2.33 -12.81
C SER A 188 7.93 1.52 -14.01
N ASP A 189 8.90 0.63 -13.79
CA ASP A 189 9.40 -0.29 -14.83
C ASP A 189 8.28 -1.23 -15.30
N LEU A 190 7.40 -1.68 -14.38
CA LEU A 190 6.20 -2.45 -14.77
C LEU A 190 5.27 -1.62 -15.66
N MET A 191 5.03 -0.35 -15.32
CA MET A 191 4.17 0.53 -16.10
C MET A 191 4.72 0.76 -17.52
N GLU A 192 6.03 0.96 -17.68
CA GLU A 192 6.69 1.05 -18.99
C GLU A 192 6.54 -0.22 -19.83
N ASN A 193 6.53 -1.39 -19.18
CA ASN A 193 6.32 -2.66 -19.89
C ASN A 193 4.86 -2.88 -20.30
N ILE A 194 3.91 -2.29 -19.57
CA ILE A 194 2.46 -2.45 -19.86
C ILE A 194 1.97 -1.40 -20.85
N PHE A 195 2.42 -0.15 -20.71
CA PHE A 195 1.94 0.99 -21.47
C PHE A 195 3.05 1.58 -22.35
N ASP A 196 2.69 2.09 -23.51
CA ASP A 196 3.56 2.92 -24.34
C ASP A 196 3.60 4.34 -23.78
N LEU A 197 4.51 4.58 -22.81
CA LEU A 197 4.61 5.87 -22.13
C LEU A 197 5.08 6.98 -23.07
N ASP A 198 5.88 6.68 -24.09
CA ASP A 198 6.34 7.66 -25.08
C ASP A 198 5.16 8.15 -25.92
N GLN A 199 4.32 7.23 -26.42
CA GLN A 199 3.13 7.59 -27.19
C GLN A 199 2.14 8.41 -26.33
N ILE A 200 1.93 8.04 -25.08
CA ILE A 200 1.07 8.76 -24.14
C ILE A 200 1.65 10.16 -23.87
N SER A 201 2.96 10.26 -23.62
CA SER A 201 3.65 11.53 -23.38
C SER A 201 3.51 12.48 -24.59
N ASP A 202 3.75 11.97 -25.80
CA ASP A 202 3.62 12.76 -27.02
C ASP A 202 2.18 13.28 -27.23
N PHE A 203 1.18 12.49 -26.84
CA PHE A 203 -0.21 12.91 -26.87
C PHE A 203 -0.50 14.00 -25.83
N LEU A 204 -0.06 13.81 -24.58
CA LEU A 204 -0.30 14.74 -23.47
C LEU A 204 0.43 16.09 -23.65
N LYS A 205 1.57 16.12 -24.35
CA LYS A 205 2.36 17.34 -24.62
C LYS A 205 1.79 18.21 -25.75
N LYS A 206 0.74 17.76 -26.44
CA LYS A 206 0.04 18.56 -27.46
C LYS A 206 -1.02 19.44 -26.78
N ASP A 207 -2.26 19.27 -27.13
CA ASP A 207 -3.39 20.06 -26.61
C ASP A 207 -4.23 19.31 -25.57
N PHE A 208 -3.63 18.33 -24.88
CA PHE A 208 -4.33 17.51 -23.89
C PHE A 208 -3.68 17.62 -22.53
N SER A 209 -4.31 18.37 -21.63
CA SER A 209 -3.79 18.61 -20.29
C SER A 209 -4.31 17.59 -19.27
N LEU A 210 -3.39 17.09 -18.43
CA LEU A 210 -3.67 16.13 -17.35
C LEU A 210 -3.46 16.79 -16.00
N ILE A 211 -4.29 16.43 -15.02
CA ILE A 211 -4.06 16.68 -13.60
C ILE A 211 -4.39 15.44 -12.77
N PHE A 212 -3.49 15.08 -11.86
CA PHE A 212 -3.63 13.95 -10.97
C PHE A 212 -3.64 14.41 -9.52
N ASP A 213 -4.66 14.02 -8.75
CA ASP A 213 -4.73 14.29 -7.31
C ASP A 213 -4.32 13.03 -6.54
N ALA A 214 -3.15 13.09 -5.91
CA ALA A 214 -2.65 12.01 -5.07
C ALA A 214 -3.22 12.03 -3.65
N MET A 215 -4.05 13.00 -3.30
CA MET A 215 -4.73 13.13 -2.00
C MET A 215 -3.80 13.06 -0.79
N ASN A 216 -2.55 13.56 -0.92
CA ASN A 216 -1.47 13.46 0.06
C ASN A 216 -1.18 12.02 0.53
N ALA A 217 -1.40 11.05 -0.36
CA ALA A 217 -1.26 9.62 -0.11
C ALA A 217 -0.08 9.02 -0.89
N VAL A 218 0.07 7.70 -0.79
CA VAL A 218 1.22 6.94 -1.32
C VAL A 218 1.41 7.06 -2.83
N THR A 219 0.36 7.42 -3.59
CA THR A 219 0.43 7.53 -5.06
C THR A 219 1.17 8.78 -5.55
N GLY A 220 1.40 9.77 -4.70
CA GLY A 220 2.11 11.02 -5.07
C GLY A 220 3.50 10.78 -5.67
N PRO A 221 4.41 10.08 -4.97
CA PRO A 221 5.71 9.73 -5.52
C PRO A 221 5.65 8.94 -6.82
N TYR A 222 4.69 8.00 -6.97
CA TYR A 222 4.49 7.25 -8.22
C TYR A 222 4.06 8.16 -9.37
N ALA A 223 3.10 9.04 -9.11
CA ALA A 223 2.63 9.98 -10.12
C ALA A 223 3.74 10.93 -10.59
N LYS A 224 4.55 11.46 -9.67
CA LYS A 224 5.72 12.27 -10.00
C LYS A 224 6.74 11.49 -10.82
N ASN A 225 7.08 10.29 -10.41
CA ASN A 225 8.04 9.47 -11.14
C ASN A 225 7.55 9.15 -12.57
N ILE A 226 6.28 8.76 -12.73
CA ILE A 226 5.75 8.38 -14.04
C ILE A 226 5.47 9.62 -14.89
N PHE A 227 4.69 10.58 -14.41
CA PHE A 227 4.24 11.72 -15.23
C PHE A 227 5.33 12.78 -15.43
N VAL A 228 6.10 13.10 -14.37
CA VAL A 228 7.08 14.18 -14.45
C VAL A 228 8.44 13.64 -14.92
N GLU A 229 8.99 12.64 -14.23
CA GLU A 229 10.37 12.17 -14.51
C GLU A 229 10.43 11.35 -15.82
N LYS A 230 9.53 10.36 -16.02
CA LYS A 230 9.56 9.49 -17.19
C LYS A 230 8.90 10.12 -18.42
N MET A 231 7.70 10.70 -18.26
CA MET A 231 6.96 11.27 -19.37
C MET A 231 7.31 12.74 -19.65
N GLY A 232 8.02 13.42 -18.72
CA GLY A 232 8.46 14.81 -18.88
C GLY A 232 7.33 15.83 -18.91
N LEU A 233 6.24 15.57 -18.17
CA LEU A 233 5.19 16.55 -17.93
C LEU A 233 5.64 17.58 -16.88
N VAL A 234 4.92 18.69 -16.77
CA VAL A 234 5.19 19.72 -15.76
C VAL A 234 4.78 19.22 -14.34
N ASP A 235 5.54 19.63 -13.30
CA ASP A 235 5.34 19.13 -11.92
C ASP A 235 3.94 19.45 -11.36
N ASP A 236 3.35 20.56 -11.78
CA ASP A 236 2.01 20.99 -11.36
C ASP A 236 0.87 20.12 -11.92
N CYS A 237 1.16 19.15 -12.80
CA CYS A 237 0.21 18.10 -13.16
C CYS A 237 -0.12 17.13 -12.00
N VAL A 238 0.64 17.16 -10.90
CA VAL A 238 0.41 16.34 -9.70
C VAL A 238 0.08 17.23 -8.52
N MET A 239 -1.19 17.30 -8.14
CA MET A 239 -1.62 17.98 -6.92
C MET A 239 -1.60 17.02 -5.72
N ASN A 240 -1.39 17.58 -4.52
CA ASN A 240 -1.30 16.82 -3.25
C ASN A 240 -0.30 15.64 -3.33
N GLY A 241 0.81 15.83 -4.05
CA GLY A 241 1.78 14.78 -4.40
C GLY A 241 2.76 14.38 -3.30
N ILE A 242 2.67 14.95 -2.10
CA ILE A 242 3.52 14.63 -0.95
C ILE A 242 2.71 13.78 0.03
N PRO A 243 3.12 12.52 0.31
CA PRO A 243 2.48 11.70 1.32
C PRO A 243 2.58 12.35 2.71
N LEU A 244 1.45 12.42 3.41
CA LEU A 244 1.36 12.92 4.78
C LEU A 244 0.69 11.87 5.67
N GLU A 245 1.09 11.78 6.93
CA GLU A 245 0.59 10.74 7.85
C GLU A 245 -0.91 10.86 8.14
N ASP A 246 -1.47 12.07 7.99
CA ASP A 246 -2.89 12.39 8.16
C ASP A 246 -3.60 12.73 6.83
N PHE A 247 -2.91 12.53 5.69
CA PHE A 247 -3.39 12.91 4.36
C PHE A 247 -3.76 14.40 4.25
N GLY A 248 -3.07 15.26 5.01
CA GLY A 248 -3.35 16.70 5.05
C GLY A 248 -4.65 17.06 5.77
N GLY A 249 -5.09 16.23 6.71
CA GLY A 249 -6.34 16.38 7.45
C GLY A 249 -7.59 16.04 6.64
N LEU A 250 -7.43 15.36 5.50
CA LEU A 250 -8.50 15.02 4.57
C LEU A 250 -8.78 13.51 4.54
N HIS A 251 -9.91 13.13 3.95
CA HIS A 251 -10.18 11.74 3.59
C HIS A 251 -9.53 11.44 2.23
N PRO A 252 -8.62 10.47 2.13
CA PRO A 252 -8.03 10.07 0.86
C PRO A 252 -8.97 9.15 0.08
N ASP A 253 -10.19 9.61 -0.19
CA ASP A 253 -11.26 8.88 -0.86
C ASP A 253 -11.60 9.59 -2.19
N PRO A 254 -11.26 9.01 -3.35
CA PRO A 254 -11.38 9.64 -4.65
C PRO A 254 -12.84 9.69 -5.12
N ASN A 255 -13.59 10.65 -4.61
CA ASN A 255 -14.96 10.93 -5.01
C ASN A 255 -15.22 12.44 -5.13
N LEU A 256 -16.37 12.82 -5.63
CA LEU A 256 -16.72 14.23 -5.90
C LEU A 256 -16.75 15.10 -4.64
N THR A 257 -16.94 14.50 -3.46
CA THR A 257 -16.98 15.21 -2.18
C THR A 257 -15.56 15.50 -1.65
N TYR A 258 -14.72 14.48 -1.57
CA TYR A 258 -13.38 14.61 -0.98
C TYR A 258 -12.34 15.11 -1.97
N ALA A 259 -12.46 14.80 -3.26
CA ALA A 259 -11.66 15.39 -4.33
C ALA A 259 -12.36 16.60 -4.98
N SER A 260 -13.07 17.40 -4.20
CA SER A 260 -13.90 18.52 -4.70
C SER A 260 -13.11 19.57 -5.48
N LYS A 261 -11.86 19.82 -5.11
CA LYS A 261 -10.99 20.75 -5.84
C LYS A 261 -10.68 20.22 -7.26
N LEU A 262 -10.39 18.95 -7.39
CA LEU A 262 -10.20 18.29 -8.68
C LEU A 262 -11.51 18.33 -9.49
N ALA A 263 -12.64 18.02 -8.86
CA ALA A 263 -13.95 18.06 -9.51
C ALA A 263 -14.29 19.46 -10.03
N ASP A 264 -14.01 20.52 -9.25
CA ASP A 264 -14.20 21.90 -9.68
C ASP A 264 -13.35 22.25 -10.91
N LEU A 265 -12.07 21.84 -10.93
CA LEU A 265 -11.17 22.07 -12.03
C LEU A 265 -11.64 21.42 -13.36
N LEU A 266 -12.20 20.20 -13.30
CA LEU A 266 -12.62 19.45 -14.48
C LEU A 266 -14.07 19.74 -14.90
N LEU A 267 -15.00 19.73 -13.92
CA LEU A 267 -16.44 19.78 -14.24
C LEU A 267 -16.97 21.20 -14.38
N VAL A 268 -16.45 22.14 -13.57
CA VAL A 268 -16.94 23.53 -13.52
C VAL A 268 -16.04 24.44 -14.35
N LYS A 269 -14.77 24.54 -13.99
CA LYS A 269 -13.80 25.43 -14.67
C LYS A 269 -13.35 24.91 -16.02
N LYS A 270 -13.42 23.60 -16.23
CA LYS A 270 -12.96 22.95 -17.46
C LYS A 270 -11.50 23.30 -17.81
N ALA A 271 -10.66 23.41 -16.77
CA ALA A 271 -9.28 23.89 -16.89
C ALA A 271 -8.33 22.81 -17.42
N TYR A 272 -8.71 21.55 -17.35
CA TYR A 272 -7.91 20.40 -17.81
C TYR A 272 -8.76 19.49 -18.68
N SER A 273 -8.11 18.74 -19.58
CA SER A 273 -8.76 17.76 -20.45
C SER A 273 -9.09 16.47 -19.71
N PHE A 274 -8.22 16.06 -18.77
CA PHE A 274 -8.34 14.82 -18.03
C PHE A 274 -7.88 15.01 -16.57
N GLY A 275 -8.61 14.42 -15.65
CA GLY A 275 -8.26 14.39 -14.23
C GLY A 275 -8.44 13.00 -13.64
N ALA A 276 -7.56 12.66 -12.72
CA ALA A 276 -7.68 11.43 -11.94
C ALA A 276 -7.31 11.67 -10.48
N ALA A 277 -7.85 10.85 -9.58
CA ALA A 277 -7.45 10.79 -8.19
C ALA A 277 -7.36 9.34 -7.74
N CYS A 278 -6.49 9.04 -6.76
CA CYS A 278 -6.41 7.72 -6.13
C CYS A 278 -6.61 7.80 -4.63
N ASP A 279 -7.03 6.69 -4.02
CA ASP A 279 -7.21 6.59 -2.57
C ASP A 279 -5.87 6.40 -1.82
N GLY A 280 -5.96 6.29 -0.50
CA GLY A 280 -4.81 6.23 0.42
C GLY A 280 -3.74 5.22 0.03
N ASP A 281 -4.10 4.03 -0.40
CA ASP A 281 -3.16 2.97 -0.81
C ASP A 281 -3.15 2.68 -2.33
N GLY A 282 -3.87 3.49 -3.12
CA GLY A 282 -3.76 3.51 -4.57
C GLY A 282 -4.43 2.34 -5.29
N ASP A 283 -5.38 1.63 -4.67
CA ASP A 283 -6.12 0.55 -5.31
C ASP A 283 -7.49 0.98 -5.87
N ARG A 284 -7.89 2.23 -5.62
CA ARG A 284 -9.12 2.86 -6.16
C ARG A 284 -8.79 4.15 -6.88
N ASN A 285 -9.70 4.53 -7.78
CA ASN A 285 -9.54 5.76 -8.55
C ASN A 285 -10.87 6.47 -8.80
N MET A 286 -10.78 7.75 -9.14
CA MET A 286 -11.82 8.55 -9.78
C MET A 286 -11.26 9.12 -11.07
N ILE A 287 -12.03 9.07 -12.14
CA ILE A 287 -11.67 9.60 -13.46
C ILE A 287 -12.64 10.68 -13.87
N LEU A 288 -12.08 11.80 -14.33
CA LEU A 288 -12.82 12.96 -14.81
C LEU A 288 -12.31 13.39 -16.20
N GLY A 289 -13.20 13.69 -17.09
CA GLY A 289 -12.92 14.44 -18.31
C GLY A 289 -13.39 15.88 -18.16
N GLN A 290 -13.09 16.73 -19.15
CA GLN A 290 -13.55 18.11 -19.19
C GLN A 290 -15.10 18.17 -19.27
N GLY A 291 -15.72 18.55 -18.13
CA GLY A 291 -17.19 18.55 -18.00
C GLY A 291 -17.83 17.17 -17.94
N CYS A 292 -17.06 16.10 -17.71
CA CYS A 292 -17.56 14.72 -17.70
C CYS A 292 -17.04 13.96 -16.47
N PHE A 293 -17.93 13.24 -15.80
CA PHE A 293 -17.58 12.31 -14.71
C PHE A 293 -17.70 10.87 -15.24
N VAL A 294 -16.64 10.10 -15.14
CA VAL A 294 -16.66 8.67 -15.44
C VAL A 294 -17.07 7.92 -14.19
N ASN A 295 -18.22 7.27 -14.23
CA ASN A 295 -18.69 6.45 -13.11
C ASN A 295 -17.65 5.36 -12.82
N PRO A 296 -17.24 5.12 -11.56
CA PRO A 296 -16.27 4.07 -11.22
C PRO A 296 -16.65 2.68 -11.78
N SER A 297 -17.94 2.37 -11.87
CA SER A 297 -18.42 1.12 -12.48
C SER A 297 -18.11 1.02 -13.99
N ASP A 298 -17.91 2.15 -14.68
CA ASP A 298 -17.67 2.18 -16.12
C ASP A 298 -16.18 2.15 -16.46
N SER A 299 -15.29 2.47 -15.53
CA SER A 299 -13.85 2.54 -15.78
C SER A 299 -13.27 1.22 -16.29
N LEU A 300 -13.68 0.10 -15.71
CA LEU A 300 -13.28 -1.24 -16.16
C LEU A 300 -13.83 -1.55 -17.56
N ALA A 301 -15.07 -1.17 -17.84
CA ALA A 301 -15.68 -1.38 -19.16
C ALA A 301 -14.94 -0.59 -20.26
N VAL A 302 -14.56 0.66 -19.97
CA VAL A 302 -13.76 1.49 -20.89
C VAL A 302 -12.39 0.85 -21.14
N ILE A 303 -11.69 0.41 -20.10
CA ILE A 303 -10.38 -0.29 -20.25
C ILE A 303 -10.57 -1.56 -21.08
N THR A 304 -11.58 -2.38 -20.76
CA THR A 304 -11.85 -3.65 -21.45
C THR A 304 -12.15 -3.42 -22.94
N ALA A 305 -12.93 -2.40 -23.28
CA ALA A 305 -13.25 -2.06 -24.66
C ALA A 305 -12.02 -1.57 -25.45
N ASN A 306 -10.98 -1.11 -24.78
CA ASN A 306 -9.77 -0.53 -25.35
C ASN A 306 -8.49 -1.34 -25.06
N THR A 307 -8.59 -2.61 -24.64
CA THR A 307 -7.43 -3.45 -24.31
C THR A 307 -6.41 -3.55 -25.44
N ASN A 308 -6.85 -3.50 -26.72
CA ASN A 308 -5.96 -3.52 -27.88
C ASN A 308 -5.02 -2.30 -27.95
N CYS A 309 -5.34 -1.21 -27.27
CA CYS A 309 -4.50 -0.01 -27.18
C CYS A 309 -3.40 -0.15 -26.11
N VAL A 310 -3.47 -1.18 -25.26
CA VAL A 310 -2.52 -1.40 -24.17
C VAL A 310 -1.55 -2.52 -24.56
N PRO A 311 -0.26 -2.23 -24.82
CA PRO A 311 0.71 -3.23 -25.28
C PRO A 311 0.82 -4.44 -24.38
N GLY A 312 0.80 -4.25 -23.08
CA GLY A 312 0.91 -5.32 -22.06
C GLY A 312 -0.30 -6.26 -21.96
N TYR A 313 -1.37 -6.02 -22.72
CA TYR A 313 -2.55 -6.89 -22.79
C TYR A 313 -2.64 -7.70 -24.11
N LYS A 314 -1.61 -7.63 -24.94
CA LYS A 314 -1.51 -8.35 -26.23
C LYS A 314 -0.88 -9.74 -26.05
#